data_5ca456e384f7f36bd189e63305b9890c
#
_entry.id   5ca456e384f7f36bd189e63305b9890c
#
_cell.length_a   1.000
_cell.length_b   1.000
_cell.length_c   1.000
_cell.angle_alpha   90.00
_cell.angle_beta   90.00
_cell.angle_gamma   90.00
#
_symmetry.space_group_name_H-M   'P 1'
#
loop_
_entity.id
_entity.type
_entity.pdbx_description
1 polymer ?
#
loop_
_entity_poly.entity_id
_entity_poly.type
_entity_poly.pdbx_seq_one_letter_code
_entity_poly.pdbx_strand_id
1 'polypeptide(L)'
;MKITRSILPGALLFLLLTCLAAGPALPTPDQPCPTCGPAADREGCTVIMVGKAASTDGSIMTTHTCDCGECDWTWRYVPAADHKPGDTRKIHRISQFGNWAPDQGLKWEDIKRTVAMELPELPHTRAYIHGDFGYMNDAQVAIGESTIGCRGKMENPTPAAKFDITMLTLIAMERAGTAREAIKIMGELGEKYGYGHTDTGEMLAVADPNEVWTFEIMPVGPLWTPQSGKPGAVWCAERVPDDHVAVTPNESRIGEIDLKKPDYFMASPNVIQLAVDMKFFDPKAGQPFNWKKAYNPTDVSAASTNGARVRLWRFLDLVAPSQKFSAATRNEDFPFSVKPEKKLSVRDVMKMTRDKTEGTPYWPARGIQGGPFQNPNYLPYGFELEGKRYSTPRVIGVNRAEYVTVTQSRGWLPHPVGGLVWLAWGAQDTSCFVPLYAAALDRIPRSFEIGDHWTFDRNSARWAFDYVDFHTQVAYNLAIEDVRAAQKLYEDPAVDRTETIDNAALDLYKKDPALASKFLTEYCLANVDHVLAAWWQLGDDLLVKYNHMWVYDKATRKRGPLKFPDWWLKLLVEYNQLTPETSAKK
;
A
#
# COMPACT_ATOMS: atom_id res chain seq x y z
N MET A 1 -69.76 64.81 24.93
CA MET A 1 -69.03 64.29 26.10
C MET A 1 -68.20 63.11 25.63
N LYS A 2 -66.90 63.30 25.47
CA LYS A 2 -65.96 62.34 24.86
C LYS A 2 -65.37 61.47 25.97
N ILE A 3 -65.44 60.14 25.81
CA ILE A 3 -64.72 59.19 26.65
C ILE A 3 -63.67 58.55 25.77
N THR A 4 -62.46 58.89 26.07
CA THR A 4 -61.26 58.29 25.49
C THR A 4 -60.93 56.98 26.21
N ARG A 5 -60.84 55.83 25.49
CA ARG A 5 -60.31 54.59 25.97
C ARG A 5 -58.91 54.40 25.37
N SER A 6 -57.92 54.34 26.21
CA SER A 6 -56.56 53.96 25.90
C SER A 6 -56.47 52.43 25.79
N ILE A 7 -55.91 51.94 24.67
CA ILE A 7 -55.59 50.52 24.43
C ILE A 7 -54.09 50.39 24.60
N LEU A 8 -53.65 49.60 25.58
CA LEU A 8 -52.31 49.11 25.68
C LEU A 8 -52.13 47.94 24.68
N PRO A 9 -51.01 47.82 23.93
CA PRO A 9 -50.70 46.63 23.15
C PRO A 9 -49.99 45.58 24.04
N GLY A 10 -50.68 44.47 24.23
CA GLY A 10 -50.05 43.27 24.82
C GLY A 10 -49.00 42.65 23.88
N ALA A 11 -47.77 42.63 24.31
CA ALA A 11 -46.73 41.93 23.64
C ALA A 11 -46.91 40.41 23.86
N LEU A 12 -47.30 39.70 22.81
CA LEU A 12 -47.32 38.24 22.77
C LEU A 12 -45.88 37.75 22.53
N LEU A 13 -45.22 37.29 23.60
CA LEU A 13 -43.89 36.67 23.54
C LEU A 13 -44.07 35.23 23.04
N PHE A 14 -43.84 34.98 21.75
CA PHE A 14 -43.69 33.63 21.21
C PHE A 14 -42.34 33.05 21.65
N LEU A 15 -42.36 32.21 22.67
CA LEU A 15 -41.23 31.32 22.97
C LEU A 15 -41.19 30.23 21.89
N LEU A 16 -40.35 30.40 20.87
CA LEU A 16 -39.92 29.33 20.01
C LEU A 16 -38.94 28.44 20.83
N LEU A 17 -39.46 27.37 21.42
CA LEU A 17 -38.63 26.26 21.84
C LEU A 17 -38.08 25.58 20.57
N THR A 18 -36.89 25.97 20.16
CA THR A 18 -36.08 25.17 19.26
C THR A 18 -35.58 23.95 20.05
N CYS A 19 -36.28 22.85 19.95
CA CYS A 19 -35.69 21.54 20.26
C CYS A 19 -34.58 21.30 19.25
N LEU A 20 -33.37 21.76 19.54
CA LEU A 20 -32.15 21.21 18.99
C LEU A 20 -32.10 19.79 19.56
N ALA A 21 -32.58 18.82 18.77
CA ALA A 21 -32.22 17.44 19.01
C ALA A 21 -30.68 17.39 18.86
N ALA A 22 -29.98 17.34 19.99
CA ALA A 22 -28.58 17.00 19.99
C ALA A 22 -28.51 15.63 19.34
N GLY A 23 -27.93 15.55 18.15
CA GLY A 23 -27.52 14.28 17.57
C GLY A 23 -26.66 13.52 18.58
N PRO A 24 -26.59 12.21 18.50
CA PRO A 24 -25.71 11.46 19.40
C PRO A 24 -24.33 12.10 19.39
N ALA A 25 -23.82 12.45 20.56
CA ALA A 25 -22.48 13.00 20.71
C ALA A 25 -21.51 12.03 20.02
N LEU A 26 -20.68 12.54 19.13
CA LEU A 26 -19.60 11.77 18.56
C LEU A 26 -18.77 11.20 19.73
N PRO A 27 -18.43 9.90 19.72
CA PRO A 27 -17.62 9.32 20.76
C PRO A 27 -16.30 10.11 20.89
N THR A 28 -15.88 10.34 22.12
CA THR A 28 -14.57 10.94 22.38
C THR A 28 -13.48 9.98 21.90
N PRO A 29 -12.31 10.47 21.44
CA PRO A 29 -11.23 9.65 20.90
C PRO A 29 -10.78 8.48 21.82
N ASP A 30 -11.04 8.59 23.11
CA ASP A 30 -10.65 7.58 24.13
C ASP A 30 -11.72 6.51 24.41
N GLN A 31 -12.89 6.55 23.76
CA GLN A 31 -13.90 5.51 23.94
C GLN A 31 -13.77 4.45 22.84
N PRO A 32 -13.63 3.15 23.22
CA PRO A 32 -13.61 2.09 22.23
C PRO A 32 -14.89 2.11 21.40
N CYS A 33 -14.75 1.95 20.09
CA CYS A 33 -15.88 1.82 19.18
C CYS A 33 -16.74 0.60 19.60
N PRO A 34 -18.01 0.78 19.97
CA PRO A 34 -18.83 -0.31 20.52
C PRO A 34 -19.18 -1.40 19.49
N THR A 35 -19.00 -1.12 18.20
CA THR A 35 -19.26 -2.04 17.09
C THR A 35 -17.99 -2.48 16.37
N CYS A 36 -16.84 -1.89 16.71
CA CYS A 36 -15.57 -2.29 16.14
C CYS A 36 -15.08 -3.56 16.85
N GLY A 37 -14.65 -4.54 16.10
CA GLY A 37 -13.86 -5.66 16.63
C GLY A 37 -12.54 -5.15 17.20
N PRO A 38 -11.85 -5.95 18.06
CA PRO A 38 -10.49 -5.62 18.44
C PRO A 38 -9.67 -5.41 17.18
N ALA A 39 -8.79 -4.40 17.19
CA ALA A 39 -7.84 -4.19 16.10
C ALA A 39 -7.06 -5.51 15.89
N ALA A 40 -7.60 -6.35 15.03
CA ALA A 40 -7.10 -7.68 14.79
C ALA A 40 -6.20 -7.57 13.57
N ASP A 41 -5.00 -7.52 13.79
CA ASP A 41 -3.90 -7.65 12.88
C ASP A 41 -3.24 -6.35 12.43
N ARG A 42 -1.98 -6.51 12.58
CA ARG A 42 -0.95 -5.60 12.18
C ARG A 42 -1.17 -5.22 10.74
N GLU A 43 -1.24 -3.97 10.52
CA GLU A 43 -1.03 -3.31 9.27
C GLU A 43 0.21 -3.87 8.59
N GLY A 44 0.27 -3.77 7.31
CA GLY A 44 1.42 -4.29 6.60
C GLY A 44 1.20 -4.32 5.11
N CYS A 45 2.28 -4.44 4.40
CA CYS A 45 2.34 -4.28 2.97
C CYS A 45 2.82 -5.55 2.28
N THR A 46 2.73 -5.61 0.97
CA THR A 46 3.39 -6.65 0.17
C THR A 46 4.17 -5.96 -0.94
N VAL A 47 5.46 -6.28 -1.02
CA VAL A 47 6.35 -5.73 -2.03
C VAL A 47 6.88 -6.84 -2.91
N ILE A 48 6.68 -6.73 -4.23
CA ILE A 48 7.25 -7.60 -5.25
C ILE A 48 8.36 -6.84 -5.96
N MET A 49 9.47 -7.50 -6.24
CA MET A 49 10.63 -6.97 -6.95
C MET A 49 10.93 -7.85 -8.16
N VAL A 50 11.16 -7.23 -9.32
CA VAL A 50 11.47 -7.92 -10.58
C VAL A 50 12.75 -7.35 -11.17
N GLY A 51 13.78 -8.18 -11.30
CA GLY A 51 15.04 -7.82 -11.96
C GLY A 51 14.87 -7.64 -13.47
N LYS A 52 15.71 -6.83 -14.10
CA LYS A 52 15.58 -6.45 -15.51
C LYS A 52 15.58 -7.62 -16.51
N ALA A 53 16.29 -8.71 -16.21
CA ALA A 53 16.30 -9.89 -17.07
C ALA A 53 15.15 -10.86 -16.77
N ALA A 54 14.45 -10.66 -15.65
CA ALA A 54 13.24 -11.40 -15.28
C ALA A 54 11.96 -10.75 -15.83
N SER A 55 12.00 -9.53 -16.32
CA SER A 55 10.87 -8.86 -16.97
C SER A 55 10.84 -9.09 -18.48
N THR A 56 9.65 -8.97 -19.09
CA THR A 56 9.45 -9.20 -20.54
C THR A 56 10.05 -8.11 -21.40
N ASP A 57 10.07 -6.87 -20.91
CA ASP A 57 10.51 -5.67 -21.62
C ASP A 57 11.89 -5.16 -21.17
N GLY A 58 12.49 -5.78 -20.15
CA GLY A 58 13.77 -5.34 -19.59
C GLY A 58 13.64 -4.23 -18.53
N SER A 59 12.42 -3.81 -18.15
CA SER A 59 12.21 -2.90 -17.04
C SER A 59 12.51 -3.56 -15.69
N ILE A 60 12.93 -2.74 -14.73
CA ILE A 60 12.95 -3.14 -13.33
C ILE A 60 11.62 -2.70 -12.72
N MET A 61 10.97 -3.61 -11.98
CA MET A 61 9.68 -3.31 -11.36
C MET A 61 9.73 -3.50 -9.85
N THR A 62 9.06 -2.59 -9.13
CA THR A 62 8.74 -2.76 -7.71
C THR A 62 7.24 -2.56 -7.52
N THR A 63 6.70 -3.13 -6.44
CA THR A 63 5.32 -2.86 -6.04
C THR A 63 5.28 -2.34 -4.61
N HIS A 64 4.19 -1.70 -4.27
CA HIS A 64 3.80 -1.45 -2.89
C HIS A 64 2.28 -1.62 -2.78
N THR A 65 1.83 -2.49 -1.88
CA THR A 65 0.43 -2.52 -1.46
C THR A 65 0.38 -1.88 -0.08
N CYS A 66 -0.22 -0.69 0.03
CA CYS A 66 -0.38 -0.02 1.33
C CYS A 66 -1.58 -0.61 2.07
N ASP A 67 -1.36 -1.73 2.75
CA ASP A 67 -2.42 -2.50 3.42
C ASP A 67 -2.69 -1.97 4.84
N CYS A 68 -2.88 -0.69 4.94
CA CYS A 68 -3.09 0.07 6.16
C CYS A 68 -4.52 0.63 6.14
N GLY A 69 -5.27 0.44 7.21
CA GLY A 69 -6.64 0.94 7.29
C GLY A 69 -6.75 2.40 7.73
N GLU A 70 -5.64 3.08 8.02
CA GLU A 70 -5.59 4.41 8.62
C GLU A 70 -4.54 5.34 8.00
N CYS A 71 -3.81 4.89 6.96
CA CYS A 71 -2.77 5.68 6.32
C CYS A 71 -3.36 6.73 5.38
N ASP A 72 -2.58 7.76 5.11
CA ASP A 72 -2.94 8.77 4.12
C ASP A 72 -2.92 8.19 2.70
N TRP A 73 -4.05 8.16 2.03
CA TRP A 73 -4.13 7.73 0.63
C TRP A 73 -3.92 8.86 -0.37
N THR A 74 -3.74 10.09 0.07
CA THR A 74 -3.57 11.24 -0.83
C THR A 74 -2.17 11.25 -1.42
N TRP A 75 -2.06 11.74 -2.65
CA TRP A 75 -0.81 11.79 -3.41
C TRP A 75 -0.40 13.21 -3.68
N ARG A 76 0.90 13.43 -3.84
CA ARG A 76 1.49 14.74 -4.05
C ARG A 76 2.60 14.68 -5.08
N TYR A 77 2.75 15.76 -5.80
CA TYR A 77 3.89 16.02 -6.67
C TYR A 77 4.77 17.09 -6.03
N VAL A 78 6.05 16.83 -5.93
CA VAL A 78 7.06 17.79 -5.48
C VAL A 78 7.92 18.15 -6.68
N PRO A 79 7.96 19.41 -7.11
CA PRO A 79 8.77 19.83 -8.25
C PRO A 79 10.27 19.82 -7.92
N ALA A 80 11.11 19.63 -8.93
CA ALA A 80 12.53 19.90 -8.82
C ALA A 80 12.78 21.38 -8.49
N ALA A 81 13.80 21.66 -7.70
CA ALA A 81 14.11 23.01 -7.26
C ALA A 81 15.62 23.25 -7.18
N ASP A 82 16.02 24.49 -7.50
CA ASP A 82 17.37 25.00 -7.26
C ASP A 82 17.39 25.81 -5.95
N HIS A 83 18.41 25.59 -5.14
CA HIS A 83 18.54 26.18 -3.81
C HIS A 83 19.78 27.04 -3.69
N LYS A 84 19.72 28.03 -2.81
CA LYS A 84 20.84 28.94 -2.54
C LYS A 84 21.77 28.36 -1.47
N PRO A 85 23.06 28.71 -1.48
CA PRO A 85 23.95 28.38 -0.38
C PRO A 85 23.40 28.90 0.96
N GLY A 86 23.26 27.98 1.93
CA GLY A 86 22.71 28.27 3.25
C GLY A 86 21.22 27.93 3.42
N ASP A 87 20.53 27.58 2.36
CA ASP A 87 19.16 27.03 2.48
C ASP A 87 19.18 25.73 3.27
N THR A 88 18.08 25.47 3.99
CA THR A 88 17.92 24.27 4.82
C THR A 88 16.64 23.52 4.51
N ARG A 89 16.72 22.19 4.60
CA ARG A 89 15.60 21.26 4.50
C ARG A 89 15.10 20.89 5.89
N LYS A 90 13.88 21.23 6.19
CA LYS A 90 13.24 20.82 7.45
C LYS A 90 12.91 19.33 7.44
N ILE A 91 13.33 18.65 8.48
CA ILE A 91 13.03 17.24 8.74
C ILE A 91 11.89 17.19 9.74
N HIS A 92 10.82 16.55 9.36
CA HIS A 92 9.63 16.39 10.17
C HIS A 92 9.61 15.02 10.84
N ARG A 93 8.96 14.89 11.98
CA ARG A 93 8.59 13.60 12.54
C ARG A 93 7.23 13.23 11.99
N ILE A 94 7.23 12.34 11.03
CA ILE A 94 6.03 11.85 10.34
C ILE A 94 5.98 10.36 10.63
N SER A 95 5.07 9.93 11.49
CA SER A 95 4.80 8.49 11.63
C SER A 95 3.81 8.09 10.54
N GLN A 96 4.07 6.99 9.83
CA GLN A 96 3.12 6.40 8.90
C GLN A 96 1.75 6.09 9.56
N PHE A 97 1.73 5.95 10.87
CA PHE A 97 0.56 5.63 11.68
C PHE A 97 0.04 6.83 12.47
N GLY A 98 0.02 8.02 11.87
CA GLY A 98 -0.85 8.89 12.52
C GLY A 98 -0.54 10.30 12.87
N ASN A 99 0.55 10.90 12.46
CA ASN A 99 0.73 12.32 12.77
C ASN A 99 0.28 13.25 11.63
N TRP A 100 -0.09 12.71 10.49
CA TRP A 100 -0.44 13.51 9.32
C TRP A 100 -1.51 12.91 8.41
N ALA A 101 -2.04 11.75 8.78
CA ALA A 101 -3.14 11.15 8.06
C ALA A 101 -4.36 12.08 8.10
N PRO A 102 -5.02 12.35 6.97
CA PRO A 102 -6.25 13.14 6.94
C PRO A 102 -7.34 12.65 7.87
N ASP A 103 -7.41 11.36 8.13
CA ASP A 103 -8.37 10.73 9.05
C ASP A 103 -8.23 11.21 10.49
N GLN A 104 -7.06 11.65 10.88
CA GLN A 104 -6.82 12.22 12.21
C GLN A 104 -7.05 13.73 12.25
N GLY A 105 -7.61 14.29 11.18
CA GLY A 105 -7.84 15.71 11.04
C GLY A 105 -6.57 16.54 10.85
N LEU A 106 -5.42 15.87 10.62
CA LEU A 106 -4.16 16.55 10.33
C LEU A 106 -4.06 16.82 8.83
N LYS A 107 -3.76 18.05 8.49
CA LYS A 107 -3.47 18.45 7.12
C LYS A 107 -1.96 18.47 6.89
N TRP A 108 -1.54 18.30 5.64
CA TRP A 108 -0.11 18.42 5.28
C TRP A 108 0.56 19.69 5.83
N GLU A 109 -0.18 20.79 5.93
CA GLU A 109 0.27 22.04 6.51
C GLU A 109 0.57 21.94 8.01
N ASP A 110 -0.09 21.05 8.73
CA ASP A 110 0.08 20.85 10.18
C ASP A 110 1.35 20.07 10.50
N ILE A 111 1.80 19.22 9.59
CA ILE A 111 3.08 18.49 9.69
C ILE A 111 4.26 19.45 9.77
N LYS A 112 4.19 20.60 9.13
CA LYS A 112 5.22 21.64 9.22
C LYS A 112 5.52 22.08 10.65
N ARG A 113 4.64 21.75 11.61
CA ARG A 113 4.83 22.04 13.04
C ARG A 113 5.69 21.00 13.77
N THR A 114 5.94 19.84 13.19
CA THR A 114 6.68 18.73 13.81
C THR A 114 8.16 18.71 13.45
N VAL A 115 8.78 19.86 13.22
CA VAL A 115 10.20 19.93 12.82
C VAL A 115 11.09 19.33 13.89
N ALA A 116 11.77 18.24 13.55
CA ALA A 116 12.73 17.55 14.40
C ALA A 116 14.14 18.15 14.30
N MET A 117 14.51 18.62 13.12
CA MET A 117 15.79 19.24 12.81
C MET A 117 15.78 19.88 11.42
N GLU A 118 16.87 20.52 11.05
CA GLU A 118 17.13 21.01 9.71
C GLU A 118 18.43 20.40 9.16
N LEU A 119 18.43 20.05 7.88
CA LEU A 119 19.61 19.62 7.13
C LEU A 119 20.04 20.73 6.18
N PRO A 120 21.32 20.83 5.83
CA PRO A 120 21.74 21.62 4.67
C PRO A 120 21.01 21.14 3.42
N GLU A 121 20.50 22.10 2.63
CA GLU A 121 19.87 21.77 1.37
C GLU A 121 20.92 21.50 0.30
N LEU A 122 20.60 20.65 -0.69
CA LEU A 122 21.42 20.46 -1.86
C LEU A 122 21.24 21.63 -2.82
N PRO A 123 22.24 21.96 -3.67
CA PRO A 123 22.08 22.99 -4.69
C PRO A 123 20.93 22.74 -5.66
N HIS A 124 20.57 21.47 -5.86
CA HIS A 124 19.45 21.04 -6.68
C HIS A 124 18.77 19.81 -6.06
N THR A 125 17.45 19.83 -6.00
CA THR A 125 16.62 18.68 -5.59
C THR A 125 15.77 18.21 -6.75
N ARG A 126 15.51 16.90 -6.79
CA ARG A 126 14.77 16.22 -7.86
C ARG A 126 13.26 16.37 -7.71
N ALA A 127 12.56 16.34 -8.82
CA ALA A 127 11.11 16.15 -8.82
C ALA A 127 10.75 14.72 -8.45
N TYR A 128 9.64 14.54 -7.70
CA TYR A 128 9.15 13.22 -7.34
C TYR A 128 7.65 13.23 -7.01
N ILE A 129 7.07 12.04 -7.03
CA ILE A 129 5.71 11.80 -6.52
C ILE A 129 5.77 10.97 -5.24
N HIS A 130 4.87 11.28 -4.32
CA HIS A 130 4.73 10.53 -3.08
C HIS A 130 3.28 10.45 -2.61
N GLY A 131 2.97 9.39 -1.89
CA GLY A 131 1.83 9.25 -1.00
C GLY A 131 2.34 9.27 0.43
N ASP A 132 2.12 8.20 1.17
CA ASP A 132 2.69 7.99 2.49
C ASP A 132 4.22 7.87 2.44
N PHE A 133 4.75 7.29 1.36
CA PHE A 133 6.19 7.16 1.07
C PHE A 133 6.54 7.85 -0.24
N GLY A 134 7.84 8.06 -0.49
CA GLY A 134 8.34 8.46 -1.80
C GLY A 134 8.31 7.29 -2.78
N TYR A 135 7.72 7.46 -3.98
CA TYR A 135 7.53 6.34 -4.89
C TYR A 135 8.39 6.36 -6.13
N MET A 136 8.55 7.50 -6.77
CA MET A 136 9.46 7.62 -7.91
C MET A 136 9.88 9.07 -8.13
N ASN A 137 11.15 9.27 -8.47
CA ASN A 137 11.70 10.57 -8.83
C ASN A 137 12.01 10.69 -10.34
N ASP A 138 12.46 11.87 -10.74
CA ASP A 138 12.81 12.22 -12.11
C ASP A 138 14.03 11.46 -12.69
N ALA A 139 14.81 10.78 -11.82
CA ALA A 139 15.88 9.86 -12.22
C ALA A 139 15.43 8.39 -12.32
N GLN A 140 14.15 8.11 -12.20
CA GLN A 140 13.56 6.77 -12.15
C GLN A 140 14.01 5.94 -10.93
N VAL A 141 14.47 6.57 -9.86
CA VAL A 141 14.64 5.87 -8.59
C VAL A 141 13.27 5.61 -8.02
N ALA A 142 12.99 4.34 -7.72
CA ALA A 142 11.68 3.88 -7.25
C ALA A 142 11.78 3.17 -5.89
N ILE A 143 10.79 3.36 -5.03
CA ILE A 143 10.72 2.74 -3.70
C ILE A 143 9.36 2.06 -3.52
N GLY A 144 9.37 0.88 -2.89
CA GLY A 144 8.20 0.20 -2.33
C GLY A 144 8.48 -0.21 -0.90
N GLU A 145 7.52 -0.06 0.01
CA GLU A 145 7.71 -0.28 1.45
C GLU A 145 7.01 -1.55 1.94
N SER A 146 7.55 -2.16 2.99
CA SER A 146 6.90 -3.22 3.77
C SER A 146 7.46 -3.26 5.20
N THR A 147 6.64 -2.91 6.18
CA THR A 147 6.99 -3.01 7.60
C THR A 147 7.36 -4.44 7.99
N ILE A 148 8.53 -4.66 8.58
CA ILE A 148 9.03 -6.01 8.91
C ILE A 148 9.15 -6.30 10.40
N GLY A 149 9.12 -5.29 11.27
CA GLY A 149 9.40 -5.45 12.69
C GLY A 149 10.87 -5.73 13.02
N CYS A 150 11.18 -5.86 14.28
CA CYS A 150 12.51 -6.22 14.79
C CYS A 150 12.42 -6.91 16.14
N ARG A 151 13.56 -7.31 16.74
CA ARG A 151 13.55 -7.90 18.08
C ARG A 151 13.04 -6.92 19.14
N GLY A 152 12.24 -7.40 20.10
CA GLY A 152 11.54 -6.60 21.10
C GLY A 152 12.39 -5.59 21.89
N LYS A 153 13.70 -5.83 22.07
CA LYS A 153 14.60 -4.82 22.66
C LYS A 153 14.86 -3.62 21.75
N MET A 154 14.69 -3.79 20.44
CA MET A 154 14.87 -2.77 19.42
C MET A 154 13.54 -2.13 19.04
N GLU A 155 12.42 -2.82 19.23
CA GLU A 155 11.06 -2.30 19.01
C GLU A 155 10.69 -1.16 19.99
N ASN A 156 11.41 -1.02 21.09
CA ASN A 156 11.24 0.15 21.93
C ASN A 156 11.67 1.40 21.15
N PRO A 157 10.86 2.47 21.18
CA PRO A 157 11.17 3.69 20.48
C PRO A 157 12.58 4.21 20.80
N THR A 158 13.22 4.83 19.82
CA THR A 158 14.47 5.58 19.97
C THR A 158 14.14 7.07 20.07
N PRO A 159 13.82 7.61 21.28
CA PRO A 159 13.21 8.95 21.42
C PRO A 159 14.08 10.09 20.88
N ALA A 160 15.42 9.89 20.88
CA ALA A 160 16.35 10.87 20.36
C ALA A 160 16.46 10.86 18.84
N ALA A 161 15.94 9.84 18.17
CA ALA A 161 15.98 9.72 16.72
C ALA A 161 15.22 10.87 16.03
N LYS A 162 15.71 11.27 14.86
CA LYS A 162 15.17 12.37 14.07
C LYS A 162 14.42 11.91 12.84
N PHE A 163 14.65 10.67 12.39
CA PHE A 163 14.08 10.12 11.19
C PHE A 163 13.13 8.96 11.49
N ASP A 164 12.05 8.93 10.75
CA ASP A 164 11.15 7.81 10.49
C ASP A 164 11.32 7.34 9.04
N ILE A 165 10.66 6.25 8.68
CA ILE A 165 10.80 5.65 7.35
C ILE A 165 10.20 6.55 6.27
N THR A 166 9.06 7.18 6.52
CA THR A 166 8.43 8.12 5.59
C THR A 166 9.41 9.23 5.21
N MET A 167 9.97 9.91 6.22
CA MET A 167 10.90 11.03 5.98
C MET A 167 12.18 10.58 5.28
N LEU A 168 12.71 9.39 5.59
CA LEU A 168 13.87 8.83 4.89
C LEU A 168 13.58 8.63 3.40
N THR A 169 12.40 8.09 3.04
CA THR A 169 12.04 7.90 1.63
C THR A 169 11.89 9.22 0.88
N LEU A 170 11.29 10.25 1.50
CA LEU A 170 11.15 11.57 0.89
C LEU A 170 12.53 12.20 0.60
N ILE A 171 13.45 12.16 1.57
CA ILE A 171 14.80 12.69 1.37
C ILE A 171 15.58 11.88 0.31
N ALA A 172 15.39 10.57 0.25
CA ALA A 172 15.99 9.76 -0.80
C ALA A 172 15.46 10.16 -2.19
N MET A 173 14.14 10.40 -2.33
CA MET A 173 13.55 10.87 -3.60
C MET A 173 14.11 12.23 -4.03
N GLU A 174 14.25 13.16 -3.09
CA GLU A 174 14.79 14.50 -3.36
C GLU A 174 16.24 14.47 -3.85
N ARG A 175 17.06 13.49 -3.42
CA ARG A 175 18.51 13.56 -3.48
C ARG A 175 19.19 12.49 -4.32
N ALA A 176 18.58 11.33 -4.49
CA ALA A 176 19.22 10.19 -5.13
C ALA A 176 19.04 10.19 -6.65
N GLY A 177 20.12 9.89 -7.37
CA GLY A 177 20.08 9.60 -8.80
C GLY A 177 20.13 8.10 -9.14
N THR A 178 20.42 7.26 -8.14
CA THR A 178 20.51 5.80 -8.28
C THR A 178 19.97 5.08 -7.04
N ALA A 179 19.63 3.79 -7.17
CA ALA A 179 19.21 2.96 -6.05
C ALA A 179 20.26 2.91 -4.94
N ARG A 180 21.53 2.76 -5.29
CA ARG A 180 22.65 2.75 -4.31
C ARG A 180 22.81 4.07 -3.57
N GLU A 181 22.62 5.19 -4.26
CA GLU A 181 22.63 6.51 -3.60
C GLU A 181 21.48 6.64 -2.63
N ALA A 182 20.26 6.22 -3.01
CA ALA A 182 19.09 6.24 -2.13
C ALA A 182 19.34 5.41 -0.85
N ILE A 183 19.86 4.19 -0.98
CA ILE A 183 20.22 3.31 0.15
C ILE A 183 21.25 4.00 1.07
N LYS A 184 22.31 4.56 0.51
CA LYS A 184 23.35 5.26 1.28
C LYS A 184 22.78 6.48 2.02
N ILE A 185 22.01 7.31 1.34
CA ILE A 185 21.39 8.50 1.93
C ILE A 185 20.52 8.10 3.13
N MET A 186 19.64 7.13 2.97
CA MET A 186 18.76 6.68 4.05
C MET A 186 19.55 6.05 5.20
N GLY A 187 20.50 5.18 4.88
CA GLY A 187 21.33 4.51 5.89
C GLY A 187 22.19 5.50 6.69
N GLU A 188 22.93 6.39 6.01
CA GLU A 188 23.81 7.38 6.65
C GLU A 188 23.03 8.40 7.49
N LEU A 189 21.84 8.82 7.04
CA LEU A 189 20.97 9.71 7.82
C LEU A 189 20.46 9.00 9.09
N GLY A 190 20.02 7.75 8.97
CA GLY A 190 19.64 6.94 10.11
C GLY A 190 20.78 6.70 11.09
N GLU A 191 21.99 6.39 10.60
CA GLU A 191 23.19 6.24 11.43
C GLU A 191 23.52 7.52 12.20
N LYS A 192 23.53 8.66 11.51
CA LYS A 192 23.99 9.93 12.08
C LYS A 192 22.98 10.57 13.02
N TYR A 193 21.71 10.56 12.66
CA TYR A 193 20.67 11.32 13.35
C TYR A 193 19.66 10.45 14.09
N GLY A 194 19.80 9.13 13.99
CA GLY A 194 18.90 8.13 14.58
C GLY A 194 17.66 7.87 13.75
N TYR A 195 17.28 6.60 13.72
CA TYR A 195 16.08 6.05 13.09
C TYR A 195 15.15 5.43 14.13
N GLY A 196 13.84 5.48 13.89
CA GLY A 196 12.85 4.78 14.71
C GLY A 196 12.41 5.57 15.93
N HIS A 197 12.01 6.83 15.76
CA HIS A 197 11.41 7.59 16.85
C HIS A 197 10.17 6.88 17.42
N THR A 198 9.32 6.37 16.53
CA THR A 198 8.14 5.54 16.86
C THR A 198 8.08 4.26 16.02
N ASP A 199 8.92 4.15 14.99
CA ASP A 199 8.91 3.06 14.03
C ASP A 199 9.58 1.79 14.57
N THR A 200 9.29 0.69 13.90
CA THR A 200 9.90 -0.62 14.09
C THR A 200 10.91 -0.90 12.96
N GLY A 201 11.20 -2.16 12.65
CA GLY A 201 11.99 -2.52 11.49
C GLY A 201 11.21 -2.32 10.20
N GLU A 202 11.86 -1.74 9.19
CA GLU A 202 11.27 -1.46 7.89
C GLU A 202 12.09 -2.05 6.76
N MET A 203 11.41 -2.45 5.70
CA MET A 203 11.99 -2.91 4.44
C MET A 203 11.55 -2.00 3.30
N LEU A 204 12.49 -1.60 2.48
CA LEU A 204 12.25 -0.90 1.22
C LEU A 204 12.80 -1.70 0.05
N ALA A 205 11.98 -1.93 -0.99
CA ALA A 205 12.50 -2.20 -2.32
C ALA A 205 13.00 -0.89 -2.91
N VAL A 206 14.26 -0.81 -3.25
CA VAL A 206 14.88 0.38 -3.84
C VAL A 206 15.40 0.03 -5.22
N ALA A 207 14.87 0.66 -6.24
CA ALA A 207 15.17 0.36 -7.63
C ALA A 207 15.61 1.59 -8.42
N ASP A 208 16.35 1.35 -9.48
CA ASP A 208 16.64 2.28 -10.56
C ASP A 208 16.62 1.53 -11.91
N PRO A 209 16.93 2.14 -13.07
CA PRO A 209 16.96 1.45 -14.34
C PRO A 209 17.98 0.29 -14.46
N ASN A 210 18.87 0.12 -13.50
CA ASN A 210 19.96 -0.86 -13.58
C ASN A 210 19.81 -2.03 -12.61
N GLU A 211 19.27 -1.78 -11.42
CA GLU A 211 19.24 -2.75 -10.34
C GLU A 211 18.08 -2.51 -9.35
N VAL A 212 17.70 -3.56 -8.63
CA VAL A 212 16.73 -3.50 -7.52
C VAL A 212 17.31 -4.18 -6.29
N TRP A 213 17.07 -3.56 -5.14
CA TRP A 213 17.60 -3.94 -3.84
C TRP A 213 16.49 -4.13 -2.82
N THR A 214 16.68 -5.07 -1.93
CA THR A 214 15.99 -5.12 -0.64
C THR A 214 16.84 -4.36 0.36
N PHE A 215 16.32 -3.28 0.92
CA PHE A 215 16.98 -2.50 1.99
C PHE A 215 16.15 -2.67 3.27
N GLU A 216 16.80 -3.10 4.34
CA GLU A 216 16.16 -3.28 5.65
C GLU A 216 16.86 -2.42 6.68
N ILE A 217 16.10 -1.64 7.45
CA ILE A 217 16.60 -0.74 8.50
C ILE A 217 15.85 -0.96 9.80
N MET A 218 16.57 -0.87 10.92
CA MET A 218 15.99 -1.08 12.24
C MET A 218 16.50 -0.04 13.24
N PRO A 219 15.67 0.35 14.24
CA PRO A 219 16.10 1.19 15.34
C PRO A 219 17.13 0.46 16.20
N VAL A 220 17.86 1.19 17.01
CA VAL A 220 18.90 0.64 17.91
C VAL A 220 18.48 0.66 19.39
N GLY A 221 17.24 1.06 19.66
CA GLY A 221 16.64 1.03 20.99
C GLY A 221 16.71 2.35 21.76
N PRO A 222 16.05 2.40 22.95
CA PRO A 222 15.73 3.65 23.65
C PRO A 222 16.94 4.35 24.28
N LEU A 223 18.05 3.65 24.48
CA LEU A 223 19.25 4.21 25.14
C LEU A 223 20.20 4.93 24.18
N TRP A 224 19.94 4.89 22.88
CA TRP A 224 20.77 5.61 21.93
C TRP A 224 20.57 7.13 22.02
N THR A 225 21.68 7.84 21.94
CA THR A 225 21.72 9.32 21.80
C THR A 225 22.80 9.73 20.81
N PRO A 226 22.69 10.91 20.19
CA PRO A 226 23.75 11.43 19.31
C PRO A 226 25.12 11.52 19.97
N GLN A 227 25.17 11.71 21.30
CA GLN A 227 26.40 11.82 22.09
C GLN A 227 27.06 10.46 22.37
N SER A 228 26.38 9.36 22.08
CA SER A 228 26.92 8.01 22.28
C SER A 228 28.13 7.69 21.40
N GLY A 229 28.32 8.43 20.31
CA GLY A 229 29.34 8.16 19.30
C GLY A 229 29.11 6.88 18.49
N LYS A 230 27.95 6.24 18.66
CA LYS A 230 27.54 5.01 17.95
C LYS A 230 26.51 5.35 16.86
N PRO A 231 26.40 4.53 15.80
CA PRO A 231 25.33 4.69 14.81
C PRO A 231 23.95 4.59 15.45
N GLY A 232 23.01 5.45 15.00
CA GLY A 232 21.64 5.55 15.50
C GLY A 232 20.63 4.68 14.74
N ALA A 233 21.13 3.86 13.80
CA ALA A 233 20.41 2.84 13.08
C ALA A 233 21.31 1.65 12.82
N VAL A 234 20.70 0.50 12.48
CA VAL A 234 21.39 -0.63 11.86
C VAL A 234 20.62 -1.01 10.60
N TRP A 235 21.34 -1.22 9.50
CA TRP A 235 20.72 -1.53 8.22
C TRP A 235 21.57 -2.48 7.38
N CYS A 236 20.91 -3.17 6.46
CA CYS A 236 21.53 -4.01 5.47
C CYS A 236 20.73 -3.93 4.16
N ALA A 237 21.41 -4.08 3.04
CA ALA A 237 20.78 -4.21 1.73
C ALA A 237 21.36 -5.38 0.95
N GLU A 238 20.47 -6.12 0.26
CA GLU A 238 20.84 -7.22 -0.63
C GLU A 238 20.22 -6.99 -2.01
N ARG A 239 21.05 -7.09 -3.05
CA ARG A 239 20.61 -6.93 -4.44
C ARG A 239 19.87 -8.17 -4.92
N VAL A 240 18.70 -7.98 -5.53
CA VAL A 240 18.02 -9.05 -6.28
C VAL A 240 18.78 -9.27 -7.60
N PRO A 241 19.19 -10.50 -7.94
CA PRO A 241 19.84 -10.78 -9.22
C PRO A 241 18.98 -10.36 -10.42
N ASP A 242 19.60 -9.95 -11.50
CA ASP A 242 18.91 -9.41 -12.68
C ASP A 242 17.86 -10.34 -13.28
N ASP A 243 18.09 -11.66 -13.21
CA ASP A 243 17.17 -12.69 -13.73
C ASP A 243 16.26 -13.31 -12.66
N HIS A 244 16.17 -12.68 -11.49
CA HIS A 244 15.37 -13.12 -10.37
C HIS A 244 14.21 -12.18 -10.04
N VAL A 245 13.29 -12.72 -9.26
CA VAL A 245 12.19 -12.00 -8.60
C VAL A 245 12.23 -12.29 -7.11
N ALA A 246 11.73 -11.33 -6.31
CA ALA A 246 11.66 -11.45 -4.85
C ALA A 246 10.35 -10.87 -4.33
N VAL A 247 9.98 -11.23 -3.10
CA VAL A 247 8.79 -10.69 -2.40
C VAL A 247 9.10 -10.49 -0.93
N THR A 248 8.60 -9.40 -0.38
CA THR A 248 8.62 -9.12 1.06
C THR A 248 7.20 -8.91 1.57
N PRO A 249 6.67 -9.84 2.37
CA PRO A 249 5.33 -9.76 2.94
C PRO A 249 5.40 -9.52 4.46
N ASN A 250 5.91 -8.38 4.91
CA ASN A 250 6.08 -8.00 6.33
C ASN A 250 7.00 -8.92 7.14
N GLU A 251 8.07 -9.34 6.53
CA GLU A 251 9.07 -10.16 7.20
C GLU A 251 10.43 -9.94 6.55
N SER A 252 11.48 -9.82 7.38
CA SER A 252 12.86 -9.71 6.89
C SER A 252 13.20 -10.87 5.94
N ARG A 253 13.81 -10.56 4.81
CA ARG A 253 14.18 -11.54 3.78
C ARG A 253 15.69 -11.73 3.65
N ILE A 254 16.50 -10.76 4.07
CA ILE A 254 17.95 -10.84 3.98
C ILE A 254 18.44 -11.90 4.96
N GLY A 255 19.20 -12.86 4.45
CA GLY A 255 19.77 -13.97 5.20
C GLY A 255 21.22 -13.74 5.61
N GLU A 256 22.11 -14.64 5.17
CA GLU A 256 23.55 -14.51 5.34
C GLU A 256 24.07 -13.38 4.45
N ILE A 257 24.88 -12.49 5.03
CA ILE A 257 25.47 -11.37 4.29
C ILE A 257 26.97 -11.60 4.07
N ASP A 258 27.44 -11.27 2.87
CA ASP A 258 28.85 -11.31 2.52
C ASP A 258 29.34 -9.91 2.06
N LEU A 259 29.81 -9.11 3.02
CA LEU A 259 30.27 -7.76 2.75
C LEU A 259 31.53 -7.67 1.86
N LYS A 260 32.14 -8.82 1.50
CA LYS A 260 33.21 -8.87 0.50
C LYS A 260 32.66 -8.81 -0.93
N LYS A 261 31.33 -8.86 -1.09
CA LYS A 261 30.63 -8.75 -2.37
C LYS A 261 29.81 -7.43 -2.44
N PRO A 262 30.48 -6.26 -2.60
CA PRO A 262 29.79 -4.96 -2.57
C PRO A 262 28.81 -4.77 -3.73
N ASP A 263 28.90 -5.60 -4.77
CA ASP A 263 27.91 -5.62 -5.86
C ASP A 263 26.55 -6.18 -5.43
N TYR A 264 26.53 -6.97 -4.34
CA TYR A 264 25.32 -7.61 -3.84
C TYR A 264 24.95 -7.21 -2.42
N PHE A 265 25.89 -6.70 -1.61
CA PHE A 265 25.61 -6.35 -0.22
C PHE A 265 26.15 -4.97 0.15
N MET A 266 25.31 -4.23 0.87
CA MET A 266 25.65 -2.99 1.55
C MET A 266 25.14 -3.07 2.99
N ALA A 267 25.82 -2.48 3.96
CA ALA A 267 25.36 -2.48 5.34
C ALA A 267 25.96 -1.32 6.15
N SER A 268 25.31 -1.01 7.27
CA SER A 268 25.85 -0.10 8.27
C SER A 268 27.13 -0.66 8.91
N PRO A 269 28.08 0.21 9.33
CA PRO A 269 29.35 -0.22 9.90
C PRO A 269 29.19 -1.03 11.20
N ASN A 270 28.08 -0.89 11.91
CA ASN A 270 27.77 -1.58 13.16
C ASN A 270 26.98 -2.88 12.97
N VAL A 271 26.71 -3.33 11.74
CA VAL A 271 25.78 -4.41 11.43
C VAL A 271 26.06 -5.72 12.19
N ILE A 272 27.32 -6.10 12.38
CA ILE A 272 27.71 -7.28 13.13
C ILE A 272 27.95 -6.93 14.61
N GLN A 273 28.62 -5.81 14.89
CA GLN A 273 29.00 -5.45 16.24
C GLN A 273 27.80 -5.19 17.15
N LEU A 274 26.76 -4.53 16.63
CA LEU A 274 25.52 -4.31 17.39
C LEU A 274 24.88 -5.64 17.79
N ALA A 275 24.83 -6.61 16.89
CA ALA A 275 24.28 -7.94 17.19
C ALA A 275 25.07 -8.68 18.28
N VAL A 276 26.41 -8.52 18.28
CA VAL A 276 27.28 -9.05 19.33
C VAL A 276 27.01 -8.35 20.68
N ASP A 277 26.97 -7.01 20.69
CA ASP A 277 26.72 -6.19 21.89
C ASP A 277 25.33 -6.52 22.51
N MET A 278 24.34 -6.73 21.68
CA MET A 278 22.97 -7.08 22.07
C MET A 278 22.80 -8.58 22.42
N LYS A 279 23.82 -9.41 22.22
CA LYS A 279 23.80 -10.87 22.40
C LYS A 279 22.81 -11.57 21.46
N PHE A 280 22.64 -11.06 20.26
CA PHE A 280 21.84 -11.67 19.20
C PHE A 280 22.69 -12.58 18.31
N PHE A 281 24.00 -12.42 18.34
CA PHE A 281 24.97 -13.19 17.56
C PHE A 281 26.23 -13.47 18.41
N ASP A 282 26.73 -14.71 18.33
CA ASP A 282 28.01 -15.10 18.90
C ASP A 282 28.99 -15.50 17.78
N PRO A 283 30.01 -14.67 17.49
CA PRO A 283 30.97 -14.98 16.44
C PRO A 283 31.83 -16.22 16.76
N LYS A 284 31.89 -16.66 18.03
CA LYS A 284 32.64 -17.86 18.44
C LYS A 284 31.89 -19.15 18.17
N ALA A 285 30.57 -19.07 17.87
CA ALA A 285 29.78 -20.26 17.54
C ALA A 285 30.08 -20.86 16.17
N GLY A 286 30.97 -20.22 15.36
CA GLY A 286 31.42 -20.75 14.07
C GLY A 286 30.38 -20.70 12.96
N GLN A 287 29.23 -20.01 13.19
CA GLN A 287 28.19 -19.83 12.16
C GLN A 287 28.41 -18.49 11.47
N PRO A 288 28.13 -18.38 10.14
CA PRO A 288 28.15 -17.09 9.46
C PRO A 288 27.10 -16.16 10.05
N PHE A 289 27.37 -14.84 9.95
CA PHE A 289 26.39 -13.85 10.37
C PHE A 289 25.17 -13.88 9.45
N ASN A 290 24.00 -13.97 10.04
CA ASN A 290 22.72 -13.96 9.34
C ASN A 290 21.88 -12.82 9.88
N TRP A 291 21.57 -11.84 9.03
CA TRP A 291 20.86 -10.61 9.37
C TRP A 291 19.49 -10.90 10.00
N LYS A 292 18.66 -11.64 9.30
CA LYS A 292 17.30 -12.00 9.75
C LYS A 292 17.33 -12.72 11.11
N LYS A 293 18.19 -13.72 11.28
CA LYS A 293 18.31 -14.44 12.55
C LYS A 293 18.76 -13.53 13.70
N ALA A 294 19.62 -12.56 13.41
CA ALA A 294 20.10 -11.61 14.40
C ALA A 294 19.01 -10.60 14.81
N TYR A 295 18.35 -9.99 13.87
CA TYR A 295 17.56 -8.79 14.11
C TYR A 295 16.04 -8.96 14.00
N ASN A 296 15.56 -9.83 13.13
CA ASN A 296 14.14 -10.16 12.94
C ASN A 296 13.92 -11.67 12.80
N PRO A 297 14.24 -12.46 13.85
CA PRO A 297 14.02 -13.89 13.78
C PRO A 297 12.54 -14.19 13.68
N THR A 298 12.19 -14.99 12.68
CA THR A 298 10.82 -15.49 12.54
C THR A 298 10.51 -16.40 13.74
N ASP A 299 9.36 -16.17 14.39
CA ASP A 299 8.86 -17.13 15.36
C ASP A 299 8.50 -18.43 14.61
N VAL A 300 9.17 -19.52 14.97
CA VAL A 300 8.98 -20.84 14.37
C VAL A 300 7.63 -21.48 14.70
N SER A 301 6.81 -20.87 15.56
CA SER A 301 5.46 -21.36 15.82
C SER A 301 4.61 -21.18 14.57
N ALA A 302 4.04 -22.30 14.07
CA ALA A 302 3.26 -22.35 12.85
C ALA A 302 2.03 -21.39 12.82
N ALA A 303 1.64 -20.86 13.97
CA ALA A 303 0.46 -20.00 14.09
C ALA A 303 0.76 -18.51 13.87
N SER A 304 1.93 -18.00 14.29
CA SER A 304 2.23 -16.56 14.28
C SER A 304 2.63 -16.01 12.91
N THR A 305 2.96 -16.88 11.94
CA THR A 305 3.55 -16.50 10.65
C THR A 305 2.66 -16.77 9.44
N ASN A 306 1.40 -17.13 9.67
CA ASN A 306 0.47 -17.49 8.58
C ASN A 306 0.31 -16.38 7.52
N GLY A 307 0.32 -15.12 7.92
CA GLY A 307 0.15 -14.00 7.00
C GLY A 307 1.32 -13.87 6.03
N ALA A 308 2.55 -13.85 6.51
CA ALA A 308 3.75 -13.75 5.66
C ALA A 308 3.94 -15.02 4.83
N ARG A 309 3.86 -16.19 5.48
CA ARG A 309 4.12 -17.49 4.87
C ARG A 309 3.22 -17.80 3.68
N VAL A 310 1.91 -17.55 3.82
CA VAL A 310 0.97 -17.81 2.73
C VAL A 310 1.25 -16.93 1.53
N ARG A 311 1.61 -15.64 1.74
CA ARG A 311 2.00 -14.73 0.66
C ARG A 311 3.32 -15.12 0.01
N LEU A 312 4.35 -15.52 0.80
CA LEU A 312 5.61 -16.04 0.29
C LEU A 312 5.40 -17.28 -0.57
N TRP A 313 4.71 -18.28 -0.02
CA TRP A 313 4.39 -19.49 -0.75
C TRP A 313 3.63 -19.18 -2.04
N ARG A 314 2.58 -18.38 -1.95
CA ARG A 314 1.73 -18.09 -3.11
C ARG A 314 2.49 -17.38 -4.22
N PHE A 315 3.31 -16.39 -3.87
CA PHE A 315 4.17 -15.73 -4.85
C PHE A 315 5.10 -16.72 -5.55
N LEU A 316 5.79 -17.56 -4.78
CA LEU A 316 6.72 -18.56 -5.33
C LEU A 316 6.00 -19.63 -6.17
N ASP A 317 4.79 -20.04 -5.77
CA ASP A 317 3.94 -20.94 -6.53
C ASP A 317 3.52 -20.35 -7.89
N LEU A 318 3.28 -19.03 -7.93
CA LEU A 318 2.91 -18.31 -9.16
C LEU A 318 4.09 -18.17 -10.13
N VAL A 319 5.31 -17.92 -9.63
CA VAL A 319 6.47 -17.60 -10.47
C VAL A 319 7.37 -18.80 -10.78
N ALA A 320 7.36 -19.81 -9.91
CA ALA A 320 8.21 -21.00 -10.02
C ALA A 320 7.48 -22.30 -9.60
N PRO A 321 6.33 -22.62 -10.20
CA PRO A 321 5.46 -23.74 -9.79
C PRO A 321 6.14 -25.11 -9.84
N SER A 322 7.12 -25.32 -10.72
CA SER A 322 7.86 -26.60 -10.80
C SER A 322 8.73 -26.89 -9.57
N GLN A 323 9.09 -25.86 -8.79
CA GLN A 323 9.85 -26.02 -7.54
C GLN A 323 8.99 -26.55 -6.38
N LYS A 324 7.66 -26.58 -6.53
CA LYS A 324 6.69 -27.18 -5.60
C LYS A 324 6.89 -26.75 -4.14
N PHE A 325 7.08 -25.45 -3.91
CA PHE A 325 7.13 -24.90 -2.57
C PHE A 325 5.84 -25.24 -1.80
N SER A 326 5.97 -25.50 -0.51
CA SER A 326 4.84 -25.82 0.34
C SER A 326 4.46 -24.62 1.22
N ALA A 327 3.18 -24.35 1.38
CA ALA A 327 2.70 -23.38 2.36
C ALA A 327 2.98 -23.82 3.82
N ALA A 328 3.44 -25.06 4.05
CA ALA A 328 3.93 -25.51 5.35
C ALA A 328 5.44 -25.27 5.55
N THR A 329 6.16 -24.83 4.52
CA THR A 329 7.58 -24.45 4.64
C THR A 329 7.72 -23.30 5.65
N ARG A 330 8.72 -23.37 6.52
CA ARG A 330 8.99 -22.27 7.47
C ARG A 330 9.46 -21.05 6.68
N ASN A 331 9.13 -19.85 7.13
CA ASN A 331 9.47 -18.61 6.44
C ASN A 331 10.97 -18.45 6.22
N GLU A 332 11.79 -18.90 7.18
CA GLU A 332 13.26 -18.85 7.10
C GLU A 332 13.87 -19.77 6.05
N ASP A 333 13.14 -20.82 5.65
CA ASP A 333 13.59 -21.82 4.68
C ASP A 333 13.22 -21.45 3.23
N PHE A 334 12.41 -20.41 3.02
CA PHE A 334 12.15 -19.89 1.68
C PHE A 334 13.38 -19.12 1.15
N PRO A 335 13.74 -19.26 -0.14
CA PRO A 335 14.84 -18.52 -0.73
C PRO A 335 14.57 -17.00 -0.70
N PHE A 336 15.64 -16.20 -0.64
CA PHE A 336 15.56 -14.74 -0.75
C PHE A 336 14.89 -14.31 -2.06
N SER A 337 15.32 -14.91 -3.17
CA SER A 337 14.81 -14.66 -4.52
C SER A 337 14.82 -15.93 -5.37
N VAL A 338 14.05 -15.97 -6.43
CA VAL A 338 14.01 -17.10 -7.37
C VAL A 338 14.05 -16.60 -8.81
N LYS A 339 14.60 -17.43 -9.69
CA LYS A 339 14.45 -17.23 -11.13
C LYS A 339 13.04 -17.66 -11.53
N PRO A 340 12.21 -16.77 -12.10
CA PRO A 340 10.87 -17.15 -12.53
C PRO A 340 10.95 -18.08 -13.76
N GLU A 341 10.00 -19.01 -13.88
CA GLU A 341 9.92 -19.91 -15.03
C GLU A 341 9.56 -19.19 -16.33
N LYS A 342 8.90 -18.06 -16.22
CA LYS A 342 8.57 -17.16 -17.32
C LYS A 342 8.89 -15.74 -16.93
N LYS A 343 9.38 -14.95 -17.87
CA LYS A 343 9.54 -13.52 -17.66
C LYS A 343 8.18 -12.88 -17.36
N LEU A 344 8.18 -11.91 -16.46
CA LEU A 344 6.96 -11.23 -16.01
C LEU A 344 6.74 -9.93 -16.79
N SER A 345 5.55 -9.75 -17.29
CA SER A 345 5.05 -8.46 -17.78
C SER A 345 4.51 -7.62 -16.62
N VAL A 346 4.30 -6.32 -16.86
CA VAL A 346 3.63 -5.44 -15.89
C VAL A 346 2.22 -5.96 -15.56
N ARG A 347 1.50 -6.54 -16.53
CA ARG A 347 0.19 -7.18 -16.29
C ARG A 347 0.29 -8.37 -15.34
N ASP A 348 1.33 -9.20 -15.46
CA ASP A 348 1.54 -10.31 -14.55
C ASP A 348 1.75 -9.81 -13.12
N VAL A 349 2.52 -8.74 -12.94
CA VAL A 349 2.75 -8.11 -11.64
C VAL A 349 1.45 -7.51 -11.08
N MET A 350 0.69 -6.76 -11.87
CA MET A 350 -0.63 -6.24 -11.48
C MET A 350 -1.59 -7.37 -11.06
N LYS A 351 -1.59 -8.47 -11.80
CA LYS A 351 -2.39 -9.65 -11.46
C LYS A 351 -1.95 -10.28 -10.13
N MET A 352 -0.65 -10.33 -9.87
CA MET A 352 -0.11 -10.86 -8.61
C MET A 352 -0.51 -9.98 -7.41
N THR A 353 -0.55 -8.67 -7.56
CA THR A 353 -1.03 -7.78 -6.48
C THR A 353 -2.51 -8.01 -6.15
N ARG A 354 -3.30 -8.53 -7.08
CA ARG A 354 -4.72 -8.86 -6.93
C ARG A 354 -4.98 -10.28 -6.42
N ASP A 355 -3.93 -11.11 -6.25
CA ASP A 355 -4.10 -12.53 -5.95
C ASP A 355 -4.70 -12.76 -4.55
N LYS A 356 -5.83 -13.45 -4.52
CA LYS A 356 -6.53 -13.85 -3.30
C LYS A 356 -6.39 -15.36 -3.00
N THR A 357 -5.34 -16.00 -3.53
CA THR A 357 -5.08 -17.45 -3.39
C THR A 357 -6.23 -18.34 -3.90
N GLU A 358 -6.93 -17.89 -4.93
CA GLU A 358 -8.07 -18.62 -5.51
C GLU A 358 -7.70 -20.07 -5.88
N GLY A 359 -8.63 -21.00 -5.64
CA GLY A 359 -8.44 -22.42 -5.92
C GLY A 359 -7.57 -23.17 -4.90
N THR A 360 -7.08 -22.51 -3.85
CA THR A 360 -6.25 -23.12 -2.80
C THR A 360 -7.01 -23.27 -1.48
N PRO A 361 -6.49 -24.03 -0.50
CA PRO A 361 -7.06 -24.09 0.84
C PRO A 361 -7.09 -22.76 1.60
N TYR A 362 -6.28 -21.79 1.16
CA TYR A 362 -6.11 -20.46 1.80
C TYR A 362 -7.00 -19.37 1.19
N TRP A 363 -7.83 -19.72 0.21
CA TRP A 363 -8.74 -18.78 -0.41
C TRP A 363 -9.82 -18.28 0.58
N PRO A 364 -9.90 -16.97 0.87
CA PRO A 364 -10.82 -16.43 1.87
C PRO A 364 -12.30 -16.66 1.54
N ALA A 365 -12.65 -16.77 0.26
CA ALA A 365 -14.02 -17.02 -0.20
C ALA A 365 -14.40 -18.51 -0.29
N ARG A 366 -13.56 -19.42 0.21
CA ARG A 366 -13.79 -20.85 0.13
C ARG A 366 -14.93 -21.30 1.04
N GLY A 367 -15.96 -21.96 0.47
CA GLY A 367 -17.04 -22.57 1.24
C GLY A 367 -17.86 -21.54 2.03
N ILE A 368 -18.22 -21.89 3.26
CA ILE A 368 -19.12 -21.08 4.09
C ILE A 368 -18.54 -19.71 4.47
N GLN A 369 -17.22 -19.61 4.56
CA GLN A 369 -16.54 -18.37 4.95
C GLN A 369 -16.72 -17.23 3.95
N GLY A 370 -16.94 -17.53 2.66
CA GLY A 370 -17.23 -16.54 1.63
C GLY A 370 -18.72 -16.30 1.40
N GLY A 371 -19.58 -17.01 2.12
CA GLY A 371 -21.03 -16.95 1.93
C GLY A 371 -21.49 -17.43 0.55
N PRO A 372 -22.75 -17.22 0.20
CA PRO A 372 -23.35 -17.76 -1.03
C PRO A 372 -22.76 -17.15 -2.31
N PHE A 373 -22.19 -15.96 -2.22
CA PHE A 373 -21.64 -15.23 -3.36
C PHE A 373 -20.11 -15.11 -3.34
N GLN A 374 -19.45 -15.99 -2.58
CA GLN A 374 -17.99 -16.12 -2.55
C GLN A 374 -17.28 -14.78 -2.29
N ASN A 375 -17.78 -14.01 -1.33
CA ASN A 375 -17.17 -12.74 -0.96
C ASN A 375 -15.91 -12.98 -0.10
N PRO A 376 -14.70 -12.61 -0.58
CA PRO A 376 -13.47 -12.84 0.16
C PRO A 376 -13.33 -11.95 1.41
N ASN A 377 -14.17 -10.93 1.53
CA ASN A 377 -14.13 -9.96 2.62
C ASN A 377 -14.94 -10.37 3.85
N TYR A 378 -15.67 -11.49 3.79
CA TYR A 378 -16.44 -12.01 4.95
C TYR A 378 -15.57 -12.72 5.98
N LEU A 379 -14.42 -13.24 5.58
CA LEU A 379 -13.49 -13.86 6.52
C LEU A 379 -12.71 -12.76 7.25
N PRO A 380 -12.84 -12.61 8.58
CA PRO A 380 -12.05 -11.65 9.33
C PRO A 380 -10.56 -12.02 9.31
N TYR A 381 -9.67 -11.05 9.40
CA TYR A 381 -8.21 -11.27 9.41
C TYR A 381 -7.71 -12.03 10.65
N GLY A 382 -8.51 -12.08 11.69
CA GLY A 382 -8.30 -12.83 12.90
C GLY A 382 -9.43 -12.51 13.88
N PHE A 383 -9.67 -13.39 14.85
CA PHE A 383 -10.72 -13.17 15.84
C PHE A 383 -10.43 -13.96 17.11
N GLU A 384 -11.06 -13.54 18.18
CA GLU A 384 -11.08 -14.28 19.44
C GLU A 384 -12.47 -14.86 19.66
N LEU A 385 -12.54 -16.14 20.01
CA LEU A 385 -13.76 -16.83 20.36
C LEU A 385 -13.49 -17.73 21.57
N GLU A 386 -14.30 -17.60 22.62
CA GLU A 386 -14.20 -18.39 23.84
C GLU A 386 -12.80 -18.37 24.45
N GLY A 387 -12.14 -17.20 24.47
CA GLY A 387 -10.79 -16.99 24.99
C GLY A 387 -9.66 -17.61 24.15
N LYS A 388 -9.96 -18.06 22.93
CA LYS A 388 -8.98 -18.58 21.99
C LYS A 388 -8.85 -17.64 20.80
N ARG A 389 -7.60 -17.30 20.45
CA ARG A 389 -7.31 -16.50 19.26
C ARG A 389 -7.18 -17.40 18.03
N TYR A 390 -7.88 -17.03 16.96
CA TYR A 390 -7.83 -17.66 15.66
C TYR A 390 -7.19 -16.71 14.66
N SER A 391 -6.16 -17.18 13.95
CA SER A 391 -5.55 -16.45 12.85
C SER A 391 -6.09 -16.97 11.52
N THR A 392 -6.35 -16.08 10.58
CA THR A 392 -6.79 -16.41 9.23
C THR A 392 -5.67 -16.16 8.22
N PRO A 393 -5.66 -16.85 7.09
CA PRO A 393 -4.67 -16.62 6.05
C PRO A 393 -4.77 -15.19 5.50
N ARG A 394 -3.63 -14.51 5.35
CA ARG A 394 -3.55 -13.23 4.67
C ARG A 394 -3.12 -13.44 3.22
N VAL A 395 -3.85 -12.86 2.29
CA VAL A 395 -3.58 -12.90 0.85
C VAL A 395 -2.75 -11.69 0.40
N ILE A 396 -2.25 -11.71 -0.83
CA ILE A 396 -1.54 -10.57 -1.41
C ILE A 396 -2.54 -9.44 -1.68
N GLY A 397 -3.64 -9.75 -2.37
CA GLY A 397 -4.69 -8.79 -2.70
C GLY A 397 -5.69 -8.62 -1.55
N VAL A 398 -5.39 -7.78 -0.57
CA VAL A 398 -6.33 -7.50 0.54
C VAL A 398 -7.34 -6.42 0.15
N ASN A 399 -8.50 -6.41 0.82
CA ASN A 399 -9.56 -5.44 0.56
C ASN A 399 -9.36 -4.07 1.23
N ARG A 400 -8.42 -3.97 2.16
CA ARG A 400 -8.17 -2.76 2.97
C ARG A 400 -6.94 -1.97 2.55
N ALA A 401 -6.41 -2.21 1.36
CA ALA A 401 -5.30 -1.40 0.86
C ALA A 401 -5.77 0.04 0.59
N GLU A 402 -4.97 1.01 1.01
CA GLU A 402 -5.22 2.40 0.69
C GLU A 402 -4.96 2.66 -0.79
N TYR A 403 -3.87 2.10 -1.30
CA TYR A 403 -3.50 2.13 -2.71
C TYR A 403 -2.48 1.05 -3.02
N VAL A 404 -2.27 0.83 -4.30
CA VAL A 404 -1.28 -0.11 -4.83
C VAL A 404 -0.49 0.54 -5.95
N THR A 405 0.83 0.38 -5.92
CA THR A 405 1.70 0.82 -7.00
C THR A 405 2.40 -0.37 -7.68
N VAL A 406 2.62 -0.24 -8.98
CA VAL A 406 3.60 -1.02 -9.74
C VAL A 406 4.49 -0.04 -10.47
N THR A 407 5.77 0.00 -10.16
CA THR A 407 6.72 0.89 -10.82
C THR A 407 7.45 0.18 -11.95
N GLN A 408 7.81 0.92 -13.00
CA GLN A 408 8.71 0.48 -14.06
C GLN A 408 9.83 1.51 -14.25
N SER A 409 11.08 1.11 -13.98
CA SER A 409 12.27 1.88 -14.31
C SER A 409 12.88 1.31 -15.59
N ARG A 410 12.90 2.10 -16.68
CA ARG A 410 13.17 1.67 -18.05
C ARG A 410 14.40 2.36 -18.61
N GLY A 411 15.57 1.71 -18.47
CA GLY A 411 16.88 2.30 -18.75
C GLY A 411 17.21 2.58 -20.21
N TRP A 412 16.42 2.05 -21.15
CA TRP A 412 16.59 2.31 -22.59
C TRP A 412 15.88 3.58 -23.07
N LEU A 413 15.16 4.26 -22.18
CA LEU A 413 14.43 5.49 -22.46
C LEU A 413 15.06 6.65 -21.67
N PRO A 414 14.98 7.90 -22.18
CA PRO A 414 15.37 9.06 -21.39
C PRO A 414 14.47 9.17 -20.15
N HIS A 415 15.02 9.72 -19.07
CA HIS A 415 14.35 9.72 -17.76
C HIS A 415 12.88 10.17 -17.79
N PRO A 416 12.50 11.27 -18.46
CA PRO A 416 11.11 11.71 -18.48
C PRO A 416 10.13 10.68 -19.08
N VAL A 417 10.61 9.85 -20.00
CA VAL A 417 9.79 8.81 -20.66
C VAL A 417 9.92 7.47 -19.95
N GLY A 418 11.05 7.21 -19.31
CA GLY A 418 11.40 5.90 -18.75
C GLY A 418 10.71 5.56 -17.43
N GLY A 419 10.44 6.56 -16.59
CA GLY A 419 9.88 6.35 -15.25
C GLY A 419 8.35 6.28 -15.26
N LEU A 420 7.78 5.12 -14.99
CA LEU A 420 6.33 4.89 -15.02
C LEU A 420 5.86 4.27 -13.70
N VAL A 421 4.82 4.85 -13.11
CA VAL A 421 4.10 4.31 -11.95
C VAL A 421 2.68 4.01 -12.37
N TRP A 422 2.27 2.76 -12.20
CA TRP A 422 0.89 2.34 -12.28
C TRP A 422 0.29 2.41 -10.87
N LEU A 423 -0.76 3.18 -10.73
CA LEU A 423 -1.40 3.45 -9.44
C LEU A 423 -2.86 3.00 -9.46
N ALA A 424 -3.28 2.32 -8.39
CA ALA A 424 -4.66 1.94 -8.14
C ALA A 424 -4.99 2.21 -6.67
N TRP A 425 -6.24 2.60 -6.36
CA TRP A 425 -6.72 2.85 -5.01
C TRP A 425 -7.62 1.75 -4.48
N GLY A 426 -7.66 1.60 -3.16
CA GLY A 426 -8.56 0.68 -2.49
C GLY A 426 -8.22 -0.79 -2.73
N ALA A 427 -9.25 -1.63 -2.67
CA ALA A 427 -9.13 -3.05 -2.93
C ALA A 427 -8.63 -3.32 -4.36
N GLN A 428 -7.52 -4.05 -4.48
CA GLN A 428 -6.80 -4.20 -5.75
C GLN A 428 -7.64 -4.91 -6.84
N ASP A 429 -8.48 -5.84 -6.46
CA ASP A 429 -9.30 -6.63 -7.38
C ASP A 429 -10.48 -5.85 -7.97
N THR A 430 -10.99 -4.85 -7.25
CA THR A 430 -12.09 -3.98 -7.71
C THR A 430 -11.61 -2.64 -8.26
N SER A 431 -10.29 -2.38 -8.24
CA SER A 431 -9.65 -1.15 -8.69
C SER A 431 -9.15 -1.24 -10.14
N CYS A 432 -8.65 -0.12 -10.68
CA CYS A 432 -8.06 -0.02 -12.00
C CYS A 432 -6.73 0.73 -11.93
N PHE A 433 -5.68 0.15 -12.48
CA PHE A 433 -4.39 0.82 -12.56
C PHE A 433 -4.41 1.91 -13.61
N VAL A 434 -3.94 3.10 -13.23
CA VAL A 434 -3.75 4.25 -14.12
C VAL A 434 -2.26 4.56 -14.27
N PRO A 435 -1.77 4.91 -15.48
CA PRO A 435 -0.37 5.22 -15.71
C PRO A 435 -0.02 6.65 -15.28
N LEU A 436 1.09 6.80 -14.57
CA LEU A 436 1.72 8.08 -14.25
C LEU A 436 3.19 8.05 -14.71
N TYR A 437 3.53 8.85 -15.71
CA TYR A 437 4.91 9.05 -16.14
C TYR A 437 5.64 9.94 -15.11
N ALA A 438 5.93 9.36 -13.95
CA ALA A 438 6.35 10.07 -12.75
C ALA A 438 7.53 11.01 -12.95
N ALA A 439 8.50 10.61 -13.79
CA ALA A 439 9.68 11.41 -14.10
C ALA A 439 9.40 12.57 -15.09
N ALA A 440 8.20 12.64 -15.66
CA ALA A 440 7.79 13.69 -16.60
C ALA A 440 6.76 14.67 -16.03
N LEU A 441 6.08 14.30 -14.95
CA LEU A 441 4.97 15.08 -14.42
C LEU A 441 5.41 16.49 -14.01
N ASP A 442 4.55 17.46 -14.25
CA ASP A 442 4.64 18.82 -13.68
C ASP A 442 3.54 19.07 -12.62
N ARG A 443 2.56 18.18 -12.52
CA ARG A 443 1.48 18.15 -11.53
C ARG A 443 0.78 16.79 -11.53
N ILE A 444 -0.05 16.55 -10.51
CA ILE A 444 -0.95 15.40 -10.44
C ILE A 444 -2.42 15.84 -10.49
N PRO A 445 -3.37 14.91 -10.74
CA PRO A 445 -4.79 15.24 -10.69
C PRO A 445 -5.21 15.74 -9.31
N ARG A 446 -6.04 16.79 -9.26
CA ARG A 446 -6.56 17.32 -7.99
C ARG A 446 -7.31 16.26 -7.17
N SER A 447 -7.96 15.31 -7.83
CA SER A 447 -8.67 14.21 -7.18
C SER A 447 -7.76 13.27 -6.36
N PHE A 448 -6.44 13.30 -6.59
CA PHE A 448 -5.46 12.52 -5.84
C PHE A 448 -5.05 13.17 -4.52
N GLU A 449 -5.22 14.48 -4.41
CA GLU A 449 -4.77 15.28 -3.27
C GLU A 449 -5.84 15.46 -2.19
N ILE A 450 -7.04 14.93 -2.40
CA ILE A 450 -8.20 15.21 -1.53
C ILE A 450 -8.92 13.94 -1.08
N GLY A 451 -9.50 14.02 0.11
CA GLY A 451 -10.32 12.99 0.72
C GLY A 451 -9.83 12.59 2.10
N ASP A 452 -10.72 12.00 2.86
CA ASP A 452 -10.49 11.38 4.15
C ASP A 452 -11.45 10.19 4.35
N HIS A 453 -11.20 9.32 5.34
CA HIS A 453 -12.03 8.14 5.61
C HIS A 453 -13.42 8.49 6.19
N TRP A 454 -13.60 9.69 6.69
CA TRP A 454 -14.79 10.08 7.45
C TRP A 454 -15.87 10.76 6.60
N THR A 455 -15.49 11.23 5.40
CA THR A 455 -16.38 12.01 4.55
C THR A 455 -16.37 11.47 3.13
N PHE A 456 -17.51 10.94 2.68
CA PHE A 456 -17.66 10.55 1.28
C PHE A 456 -17.60 11.77 0.35
N ASP A 457 -16.57 11.84 -0.49
CA ASP A 457 -16.36 12.93 -1.44
C ASP A 457 -16.22 12.42 -2.88
N ARG A 458 -17.19 12.79 -3.73
CA ARG A 458 -17.16 12.41 -5.15
C ARG A 458 -16.02 13.06 -5.96
N ASN A 459 -15.31 14.02 -5.41
CA ASN A 459 -14.13 14.60 -6.04
C ASN A 459 -12.83 13.85 -5.69
N SER A 460 -12.83 12.97 -4.71
CA SER A 460 -11.69 12.13 -4.35
C SER A 460 -11.60 10.92 -5.24
N ALA A 461 -10.40 10.64 -5.78
CA ALA A 461 -10.13 9.46 -6.58
C ALA A 461 -10.41 8.17 -5.79
N ARG A 462 -9.95 8.09 -4.53
CA ARG A 462 -10.14 6.92 -3.68
C ARG A 462 -11.60 6.50 -3.59
N TRP A 463 -12.49 7.45 -3.31
CA TRP A 463 -13.92 7.16 -3.15
C TRP A 463 -14.59 6.62 -4.41
N ALA A 464 -14.07 6.90 -5.62
CA ALA A 464 -14.59 6.28 -6.85
C ALA A 464 -14.37 4.76 -6.84
N PHE A 465 -13.21 4.31 -6.38
CA PHE A 465 -12.86 2.89 -6.32
C PHE A 465 -13.55 2.18 -5.15
N ASP A 466 -13.59 2.79 -3.98
CA ASP A 466 -14.31 2.24 -2.82
C ASP A 466 -15.82 2.11 -3.07
N TYR A 467 -16.39 3.01 -3.86
CA TYR A 467 -17.80 2.95 -4.26
C TYR A 467 -18.09 1.70 -5.11
N VAL A 468 -17.20 1.35 -6.04
CA VAL A 468 -17.29 0.12 -6.82
C VAL A 468 -17.08 -1.10 -5.92
N ASP A 469 -16.06 -1.09 -5.06
CA ASP A 469 -15.79 -2.20 -4.14
C ASP A 469 -17.00 -2.49 -3.26
N PHE A 470 -17.57 -1.47 -2.64
CA PHE A 470 -18.75 -1.58 -1.79
C PHE A 470 -19.93 -2.25 -2.50
N HIS A 471 -20.23 -1.84 -3.73
CA HIS A 471 -21.34 -2.43 -4.48
C HIS A 471 -21.03 -3.83 -5.01
N THR A 472 -19.77 -4.17 -5.24
CA THR A 472 -19.35 -5.51 -5.65
C THR A 472 -19.63 -6.53 -4.55
N GLN A 473 -19.57 -6.16 -3.29
CA GLN A 473 -19.73 -7.07 -2.16
C GLN A 473 -21.14 -7.65 -2.01
N VAL A 474 -22.16 -7.07 -2.61
CA VAL A 474 -23.55 -7.58 -2.56
C VAL A 474 -23.67 -8.97 -3.17
N ALA A 475 -22.99 -9.21 -4.30
CA ALA A 475 -22.97 -10.49 -5.00
C ALA A 475 -21.61 -10.66 -5.67
N TYR A 476 -20.55 -10.78 -4.88
CA TYR A 476 -19.16 -10.64 -5.30
C TYR A 476 -18.79 -11.46 -6.53
N ASN A 477 -19.08 -12.76 -6.54
CA ASN A 477 -18.74 -13.65 -7.67
C ASN A 477 -19.44 -13.31 -9.00
N LEU A 478 -20.48 -12.49 -8.96
CA LEU A 478 -21.17 -11.98 -10.16
C LEU A 478 -20.67 -10.59 -10.50
N ALA A 479 -20.62 -9.69 -9.51
CA ALA A 479 -20.27 -8.30 -9.71
C ALA A 479 -18.79 -8.11 -10.08
N ILE A 480 -17.89 -8.98 -9.61
CA ILE A 480 -16.47 -8.93 -9.97
C ILE A 480 -16.24 -9.14 -11.47
N GLU A 481 -17.14 -9.86 -12.16
CA GLU A 481 -17.06 -10.03 -13.61
C GLU A 481 -17.36 -8.71 -14.36
N ASP A 482 -18.27 -7.89 -13.84
CA ASP A 482 -18.54 -6.55 -14.38
C ASP A 482 -17.31 -5.65 -14.18
N VAL A 483 -16.65 -5.73 -13.03
CA VAL A 483 -15.41 -4.99 -12.76
C VAL A 483 -14.28 -5.46 -13.68
N ARG A 484 -14.09 -6.77 -13.84
CA ARG A 484 -13.09 -7.34 -14.76
C ARG A 484 -13.33 -6.91 -16.20
N ALA A 485 -14.59 -6.82 -16.61
CA ALA A 485 -14.95 -6.30 -17.94
C ALA A 485 -14.58 -4.81 -18.08
N ALA A 486 -14.78 -4.01 -17.04
CA ALA A 486 -14.35 -2.61 -17.03
C ALA A 486 -12.81 -2.48 -17.02
N GLN A 487 -12.09 -3.24 -16.20
CA GLN A 487 -10.63 -3.29 -16.21
C GLN A 487 -10.11 -3.58 -17.62
N LYS A 488 -10.69 -4.56 -18.31
CA LYS A 488 -10.33 -4.90 -19.69
C LYS A 488 -10.55 -3.75 -20.69
N LEU A 489 -11.52 -2.87 -20.43
CA LEU A 489 -11.80 -1.71 -21.29
C LEU A 489 -10.88 -0.51 -21.01
N TYR A 490 -10.38 -0.36 -19.81
CA TYR A 490 -9.65 0.84 -19.39
C TYR A 490 -8.18 0.57 -19.08
N GLU A 491 -7.86 -0.48 -18.34
CA GLU A 491 -6.50 -0.83 -17.93
C GLU A 491 -5.72 -1.51 -19.06
N ASP A 492 -6.31 -2.54 -19.71
CA ASP A 492 -5.64 -3.24 -20.80
C ASP A 492 -5.20 -2.30 -21.94
N PRO A 493 -6.06 -1.38 -22.45
CA PRO A 493 -5.63 -0.44 -23.47
C PRO A 493 -4.57 0.56 -22.98
N ALA A 494 -4.56 0.94 -21.71
CA ALA A 494 -3.51 1.81 -21.17
C ALA A 494 -2.15 1.12 -21.23
N VAL A 495 -2.08 -0.16 -20.85
CA VAL A 495 -0.86 -0.97 -20.95
C VAL A 495 -0.48 -1.20 -22.43
N ASP A 496 -1.42 -1.56 -23.30
CA ASP A 496 -1.13 -1.83 -24.72
C ASP A 496 -0.61 -0.61 -25.49
N ARG A 497 -1.02 0.59 -25.09
CA ARG A 497 -0.60 1.84 -25.72
C ARG A 497 0.73 2.39 -25.22
N THR A 498 1.31 1.80 -24.15
CA THR A 498 2.54 2.33 -23.52
C THR A 498 3.63 2.58 -24.57
N GLU A 499 3.93 1.62 -25.43
CA GLU A 499 4.93 1.78 -26.50
C GLU A 499 4.58 2.91 -27.48
N THR A 500 3.32 3.06 -27.84
CA THR A 500 2.86 4.14 -28.73
C THR A 500 3.02 5.52 -28.09
N ILE A 501 2.68 5.63 -26.80
CA ILE A 501 2.84 6.86 -26.02
C ILE A 501 4.32 7.19 -25.85
N ASP A 502 5.15 6.19 -25.52
CA ASP A 502 6.60 6.33 -25.39
C ASP A 502 7.21 6.86 -26.69
N ASN A 503 6.86 6.29 -27.85
CA ASN A 503 7.37 6.72 -29.16
C ASN A 503 6.96 8.15 -29.49
N ALA A 504 5.70 8.53 -29.22
CA ALA A 504 5.24 9.90 -29.40
C ALA A 504 5.99 10.89 -28.47
N ALA A 505 6.19 10.49 -27.21
CA ALA A 505 6.96 11.28 -26.24
C ALA A 505 8.43 11.42 -26.65
N LEU A 506 9.06 10.35 -27.17
CA LEU A 506 10.43 10.38 -27.66
C LEU A 506 10.60 11.34 -28.86
N ASP A 507 9.65 11.38 -29.76
CA ASP A 507 9.69 12.30 -30.90
C ASP A 507 9.53 13.76 -30.48
N LEU A 508 8.76 14.02 -29.44
CA LEU A 508 8.67 15.34 -28.80
C LEU A 508 9.96 15.68 -28.04
N TYR A 509 10.49 14.72 -27.28
CA TYR A 509 11.71 14.87 -26.48
C TYR A 509 12.93 15.27 -27.32
N LYS A 510 13.07 14.67 -28.50
CA LYS A 510 14.12 15.03 -29.48
C LYS A 510 14.04 16.48 -29.96
N LYS A 511 12.83 17.05 -29.95
CA LYS A 511 12.61 18.45 -30.36
C LYS A 511 12.80 19.40 -29.18
N ASP A 512 12.18 19.07 -28.06
CA ASP A 512 12.24 19.82 -26.81
C ASP A 512 11.78 18.91 -25.65
N PRO A 513 12.61 18.61 -24.65
CA PRO A 513 12.23 17.80 -23.49
C PRO A 513 10.96 18.29 -22.75
N ALA A 514 10.75 19.62 -22.71
CA ALA A 514 9.56 20.19 -22.06
C ALA A 514 8.26 19.84 -22.77
N LEU A 515 8.30 19.69 -24.10
CA LEU A 515 7.13 19.23 -24.87
C LEU A 515 6.76 17.78 -24.55
N ALA A 516 7.77 16.92 -24.35
CA ALA A 516 7.53 15.54 -23.94
C ALA A 516 6.90 15.48 -22.55
N SER A 517 7.44 16.22 -21.57
CA SER A 517 6.88 16.28 -20.20
C SER A 517 5.44 16.79 -20.21
N LYS A 518 5.16 17.86 -20.96
CA LYS A 518 3.80 18.38 -21.10
C LYS A 518 2.84 17.35 -21.72
N PHE A 519 3.26 16.69 -22.81
CA PHE A 519 2.45 15.66 -23.46
C PHE A 519 2.14 14.51 -22.52
N LEU A 520 3.15 14.00 -21.79
CA LEU A 520 2.99 12.88 -20.85
C LEU A 520 2.14 13.27 -19.64
N THR A 521 2.29 14.49 -19.12
CA THR A 521 1.42 14.99 -18.04
C THR A 521 -0.03 15.02 -18.50
N GLU A 522 -0.34 15.63 -19.66
CA GLU A 522 -1.72 15.71 -20.17
C GLU A 522 -2.30 14.31 -20.47
N TYR A 523 -1.48 13.39 -20.99
CA TYR A 523 -1.89 12.00 -21.19
C TYR A 523 -2.28 11.33 -19.87
N CYS A 524 -1.45 11.47 -18.81
CA CYS A 524 -1.74 10.91 -17.49
C CYS A 524 -3.05 11.47 -16.91
N LEU A 525 -3.22 12.80 -16.94
CA LEU A 525 -4.41 13.47 -16.42
C LEU A 525 -5.67 13.03 -17.17
N ALA A 526 -5.63 13.01 -18.50
CA ALA A 526 -6.77 12.58 -19.31
C ALA A 526 -7.15 11.10 -19.07
N ASN A 527 -6.14 10.22 -18.89
CA ASN A 527 -6.39 8.81 -18.56
C ASN A 527 -7.06 8.66 -17.19
N VAL A 528 -6.56 9.37 -16.19
CA VAL A 528 -7.14 9.37 -14.84
C VAL A 528 -8.58 9.85 -14.86
N ASP A 529 -8.86 10.99 -15.47
CA ASP A 529 -10.22 11.54 -15.54
C ASP A 529 -11.18 10.57 -16.23
N HIS A 530 -10.71 9.91 -17.30
CA HIS A 530 -11.52 8.92 -18.02
C HIS A 530 -11.82 7.69 -17.16
N VAL A 531 -10.84 7.16 -16.43
CA VAL A 531 -11.02 6.01 -15.54
C VAL A 531 -11.93 6.38 -14.37
N LEU A 532 -11.74 7.54 -13.74
CA LEU A 532 -12.59 7.97 -12.61
C LEU A 532 -14.05 8.13 -13.02
N ALA A 533 -14.31 8.75 -14.18
CA ALA A 533 -15.67 8.87 -14.72
C ALA A 533 -16.30 7.48 -14.95
N ALA A 534 -15.53 6.54 -15.50
CA ALA A 534 -15.98 5.18 -15.73
C ALA A 534 -16.25 4.40 -14.43
N TRP A 535 -15.42 4.58 -13.39
CA TRP A 535 -15.61 3.91 -12.09
C TRP A 535 -16.83 4.45 -11.33
N TRP A 536 -17.06 5.75 -11.35
CA TRP A 536 -18.33 6.30 -10.82
C TRP A 536 -19.54 5.71 -11.52
N GLN A 537 -19.52 5.63 -12.85
CA GLN A 537 -20.62 5.05 -13.63
C GLN A 537 -20.77 3.54 -13.36
N LEU A 538 -19.66 2.80 -13.22
CA LEU A 538 -19.68 1.38 -12.88
C LEU A 538 -20.33 1.13 -11.52
N GLY A 539 -20.01 1.93 -10.51
CA GLY A 539 -20.65 1.84 -9.20
C GLY A 539 -22.16 2.09 -9.27
N ASP A 540 -22.60 3.11 -10.00
CA ASP A 540 -24.02 3.38 -10.25
C ASP A 540 -24.70 2.20 -10.98
N ASP A 541 -24.04 1.61 -11.97
CA ASP A 541 -24.56 0.45 -12.72
C ASP A 541 -24.64 -0.81 -11.86
N LEU A 542 -23.67 -1.07 -10.97
CA LEU A 542 -23.69 -2.18 -10.01
C LEU A 542 -24.83 -2.02 -8.99
N LEU A 543 -25.01 -0.79 -8.46
CA LEU A 543 -26.13 -0.48 -7.57
C LEU A 543 -27.47 -0.81 -8.23
N VAL A 544 -27.68 -0.40 -9.47
CA VAL A 544 -28.92 -0.71 -10.21
C VAL A 544 -29.04 -2.20 -10.47
N LYS A 545 -27.95 -2.86 -10.89
CA LYS A 545 -27.94 -4.26 -11.32
C LYS A 545 -28.27 -5.24 -10.20
N TYR A 546 -27.75 -4.99 -8.98
CA TYR A 546 -27.85 -5.92 -7.83
C TYR A 546 -28.73 -5.41 -6.69
N ASN A 547 -29.58 -4.42 -6.94
CA ASN A 547 -30.44 -3.84 -5.92
C ASN A 547 -31.43 -4.87 -5.35
N HIS A 548 -31.69 -4.82 -4.04
CA HIS A 548 -32.65 -5.67 -3.33
C HIS A 548 -32.43 -7.19 -3.45
N MET A 549 -31.19 -7.64 -3.66
CA MET A 549 -30.86 -9.06 -3.92
C MET A 549 -31.57 -9.61 -5.17
N TRP A 550 -31.77 -8.76 -6.16
CA TRP A 550 -32.27 -9.08 -7.50
C TRP A 550 -31.20 -8.75 -8.54
N VAL A 551 -31.30 -9.40 -9.70
CA VAL A 551 -30.52 -9.01 -10.89
C VAL A 551 -31.46 -8.25 -11.83
N TYR A 552 -31.08 -7.03 -12.17
CA TYR A 552 -31.77 -6.20 -13.15
C TYR A 552 -30.91 -6.11 -14.43
N ASP A 553 -31.39 -6.70 -15.50
CA ASP A 553 -30.77 -6.61 -16.82
C ASP A 553 -31.27 -5.35 -17.54
N LYS A 554 -30.42 -4.34 -17.61
CA LYS A 554 -30.73 -3.03 -18.22
C LYS A 554 -31.02 -3.15 -19.72
N ALA A 555 -30.34 -4.05 -20.44
CA ALA A 555 -30.48 -4.23 -21.87
C ALA A 555 -31.80 -4.89 -22.26
N THR A 556 -32.15 -5.98 -21.55
CA THR A 556 -33.38 -6.74 -21.84
C THR A 556 -34.60 -6.27 -21.05
N ARG A 557 -34.42 -5.36 -20.08
CA ARG A 557 -35.48 -4.91 -19.15
C ARG A 557 -36.11 -6.04 -18.33
N LYS A 558 -35.38 -7.16 -18.16
CA LYS A 558 -35.80 -8.28 -17.34
C LYS A 558 -35.18 -8.18 -15.95
N ARG A 559 -35.85 -8.80 -14.98
CA ARG A 559 -35.35 -8.89 -13.60
C ARG A 559 -35.75 -10.20 -12.97
N GLY A 560 -34.98 -10.64 -11.96
CA GLY A 560 -35.30 -11.83 -11.17
C GLY A 560 -34.49 -11.83 -9.87
N PRO A 561 -34.86 -12.65 -8.89
CA PRO A 561 -34.07 -12.77 -7.65
C PRO A 561 -32.67 -13.34 -7.97
N LEU A 562 -31.68 -12.98 -7.17
CA LEU A 562 -30.37 -13.61 -7.21
C LEU A 562 -30.51 -15.12 -6.96
N LYS A 563 -29.81 -15.90 -7.78
CA LYS A 563 -29.81 -17.37 -7.64
C LYS A 563 -28.78 -17.78 -6.59
N PHE A 564 -29.25 -18.23 -5.46
CA PHE A 564 -28.41 -18.82 -4.43
C PHE A 564 -27.95 -20.23 -4.83
N PRO A 565 -26.70 -20.63 -4.51
CA PRO A 565 -26.21 -21.97 -4.79
C PRO A 565 -26.89 -23.02 -3.90
N ASP A 566 -27.08 -24.23 -4.44
CA ASP A 566 -27.81 -25.32 -3.75
C ASP A 566 -27.23 -25.69 -2.39
N TRP A 567 -25.89 -25.62 -2.26
CA TRP A 567 -25.22 -25.93 -0.99
C TRP A 567 -25.63 -24.94 0.12
N TRP A 568 -25.81 -23.66 -0.22
CA TRP A 568 -26.27 -22.63 0.72
C TRP A 568 -27.73 -22.85 1.10
N LEU A 569 -28.58 -23.15 0.12
CA LEU A 569 -30.00 -23.44 0.37
C LEU A 569 -30.16 -24.67 1.27
N LYS A 570 -29.34 -25.72 1.09
CA LYS A 570 -29.31 -26.90 1.97
C LYS A 570 -28.96 -26.52 3.42
N LEU A 571 -27.94 -25.66 3.61
CA LEU A 571 -27.62 -25.17 4.96
C LEU A 571 -28.77 -24.39 5.59
N LEU A 572 -29.46 -23.54 4.82
CA LEU A 572 -30.61 -22.78 5.35
C LEU A 572 -31.76 -23.73 5.78
N VAL A 573 -32.01 -24.77 5.02
CA VAL A 573 -33.03 -25.79 5.39
C VAL A 573 -32.62 -26.51 6.67
N GLU A 574 -31.38 -26.93 6.76
CA GLU A 574 -30.87 -27.68 7.92
C GLU A 574 -30.87 -26.84 9.20
N TYR A 575 -30.24 -25.65 9.16
CA TYR A 575 -30.12 -24.81 10.36
C TYR A 575 -31.40 -24.16 10.82
N ASN A 576 -32.30 -23.81 9.89
CA ASN A 576 -33.56 -23.16 10.22
C ASN A 576 -34.72 -24.16 10.30
N GLN A 577 -34.48 -25.48 10.15
CA GLN A 577 -35.49 -26.52 10.19
C GLN A 577 -36.70 -26.24 9.25
N LEU A 578 -36.40 -25.71 8.05
CA LEU A 578 -37.41 -25.36 7.07
C LEU A 578 -38.09 -26.62 6.54
N THR A 579 -39.41 -26.61 6.47
CA THR A 579 -40.20 -27.69 5.90
C THR A 579 -40.58 -27.40 4.45
N PRO A 580 -40.56 -28.39 3.55
CA PRO A 580 -41.05 -28.21 2.19
C PRO A 580 -42.51 -27.76 2.19
N GLU A 581 -42.83 -26.82 1.30
CA GLU A 581 -44.26 -26.54 1.05
C GLU A 581 -44.94 -27.80 0.55
N THR A 582 -45.96 -28.25 1.28
CA THR A 582 -46.85 -29.31 0.76
C THR A 582 -47.59 -28.70 -0.43
N SER A 583 -47.35 -29.21 -1.63
CA SER A 583 -48.06 -28.79 -2.82
C SER A 583 -49.56 -28.98 -2.55
N ALA A 584 -50.26 -27.87 -2.29
CA ALA A 584 -51.71 -27.90 -2.42
C ALA A 584 -52.00 -28.29 -3.86
N LYS A 585 -52.50 -29.52 -4.07
CA LYS A 585 -53.02 -29.93 -5.39
C LYS A 585 -54.06 -28.88 -5.77
N LYS A 586 -53.75 -28.03 -6.75
CA LYS A 586 -54.74 -27.26 -7.47
C LYS A 586 -55.49 -28.16 -8.42
#